data_999eb7b8ed74b682c4a432cfa7c26aac
#
_entry.id   999eb7b8ed74b682c4a432cfa7c26aac
#
_cell.length_a   1.000
_cell.length_b   1.000
_cell.length_c   1.000
_cell.angle_alpha   90.00
_cell.angle_beta   90.00
_cell.angle_gamma   90.00
#
_symmetry.space_group_name_H-M   'P 1'
#
loop_
_entity.id
_entity.type
_entity.pdbx_description
1 polymer ?
#
loop_
_entity_poly.entity_id
_entity_poly.type
_entity_poly.pdbx_seq_one_letter_code
_entity_poly.pdbx_strand_id
1 'polypeptide(L)'
;GAHRLLDAGICGNENIGHVRKSVLQGCGTSGAVRVLLFLAVLGTCMSGTQWIAENAGVITTAATSGGNPAAEAFRLAAGDFGYRLFGLCLFSAGVSSVVGAAYTSVSFLKTLHPFIAKYERQFVVGFIAFSTLMMVIVGNAAALLIIAGAFNGLILPVTLGVMLFAGHKTRIVGTEYKHPMWLTILGAIVVVIALYSGIQAVPGILKLFA
;
A
#
# COMPACT_ATOMS: atom_id res chain seq x y z
N GLY A 1 -2.53 -11.10 -3.57
CA GLY A 1 -2.06 -11.80 -2.41
C GLY A 1 -2.10 -13.31 -2.56
N ALA A 2 -1.71 -14.01 -1.51
CA ALA A 2 -1.63 -15.48 -1.47
C ALA A 2 -2.95 -16.19 -1.79
N HIS A 3 -4.10 -15.59 -1.46
CA HIS A 3 -5.41 -16.18 -1.79
C HIS A 3 -5.63 -16.39 -3.28
N ARG A 4 -5.13 -15.50 -4.13
CA ARG A 4 -5.26 -15.66 -5.57
C ARG A 4 -4.51 -16.87 -6.11
N LEU A 5 -3.43 -17.25 -5.44
CA LEU A 5 -2.68 -18.46 -5.77
C LEU A 5 -3.48 -19.71 -5.38
N LEU A 6 -4.15 -19.65 -4.22
CA LEU A 6 -5.04 -20.73 -3.76
C LEU A 6 -6.28 -20.86 -4.67
N ASP A 7 -6.91 -19.73 -5.03
CA ASP A 7 -8.05 -19.70 -5.96
C ASP A 7 -7.69 -20.21 -7.37
N ALA A 8 -6.42 -20.02 -7.78
CA ALA A 8 -5.89 -20.53 -9.04
C ALA A 8 -5.41 -22.01 -8.95
N GLY A 9 -5.59 -22.68 -7.80
CA GLY A 9 -5.16 -24.04 -7.59
C GLY A 9 -3.65 -24.22 -7.49
N ILE A 10 -2.89 -23.14 -7.33
CA ILE A 10 -1.44 -23.16 -7.20
C ILE A 10 -1.08 -23.43 -5.75
N CYS A 11 -1.09 -24.70 -5.37
CA CYS A 11 -0.72 -25.19 -4.04
C CYS A 11 0.34 -26.27 -4.16
N GLY A 12 1.03 -26.54 -3.03
CA GLY A 12 2.05 -27.58 -2.93
C GLY A 12 3.48 -27.11 -3.19
N ASN A 13 4.42 -27.95 -2.75
CA ASN A 13 5.86 -27.64 -2.81
C ASN A 13 6.40 -27.49 -4.23
N GLU A 14 5.76 -28.13 -5.20
CA GLU A 14 6.15 -28.08 -6.63
C GLU A 14 6.05 -26.66 -7.21
N ASN A 15 5.11 -25.87 -6.72
CA ASN A 15 4.85 -24.51 -7.22
C ASN A 15 5.63 -23.40 -6.49
N ILE A 16 6.39 -23.73 -5.45
CA ILE A 16 7.16 -22.73 -4.66
C ILE A 16 8.11 -21.92 -5.55
N GLY A 17 8.74 -22.55 -6.55
CA GLY A 17 9.62 -21.88 -7.49
C GLY A 17 8.91 -20.81 -8.33
N HIS A 18 7.73 -21.12 -8.83
CA HIS A 18 6.90 -20.19 -9.61
C HIS A 18 6.38 -19.03 -8.73
N VAL A 19 5.91 -19.35 -7.53
CA VAL A 19 5.45 -18.34 -6.56
C VAL A 19 6.58 -17.38 -6.18
N ARG A 20 7.77 -17.92 -5.86
CA ARG A 20 8.96 -17.10 -5.54
C ARG A 20 9.33 -16.17 -6.69
N LYS A 21 9.37 -16.67 -7.92
CA LYS A 21 9.69 -15.87 -9.11
C LYS A 21 8.66 -14.76 -9.31
N SER A 22 7.38 -15.07 -9.22
CA SER A 22 6.29 -14.08 -9.37
C SER A 22 6.32 -13.01 -8.28
N VAL A 23 6.59 -13.40 -7.03
CA VAL A 23 6.72 -12.45 -5.92
C VAL A 23 7.94 -11.56 -6.11
N LEU A 24 9.11 -12.11 -6.46
CA LEU A 24 10.32 -11.32 -6.70
C LEU A 24 10.14 -10.35 -7.88
N GLN A 25 9.52 -10.79 -8.96
CA GLN A 25 9.23 -9.91 -10.11
C GLN A 25 8.24 -8.81 -9.71
N GLY A 26 7.14 -9.15 -9.06
CA GLY A 26 6.12 -8.18 -8.63
C GLY A 26 6.66 -7.16 -7.63
N CYS A 27 7.37 -7.61 -6.60
CA CYS A 27 7.98 -6.73 -5.61
C CYS A 27 9.12 -5.90 -6.21
N GLY A 28 9.95 -6.50 -7.06
CA GLY A 28 11.06 -5.81 -7.73
C GLY A 28 10.56 -4.70 -8.66
N THR A 29 9.58 -5.01 -9.51
CA THR A 29 8.97 -4.02 -10.43
C THR A 29 8.29 -2.90 -9.65
N SER A 30 7.48 -3.25 -8.64
CA SER A 30 6.80 -2.26 -7.80
C SER A 30 7.80 -1.39 -7.02
N GLY A 31 8.87 -1.98 -6.50
CA GLY A 31 9.95 -1.26 -5.82
C GLY A 31 10.68 -0.31 -6.76
N ALA A 32 11.04 -0.77 -7.95
CA ALA A 32 11.70 0.06 -8.97
C ALA A 32 10.84 1.27 -9.36
N VAL A 33 9.54 1.06 -9.63
CA VAL A 33 8.60 2.15 -9.94
C VAL A 33 8.52 3.16 -8.80
N ARG A 34 8.44 2.70 -7.55
CA ARG A 34 8.40 3.60 -6.37
C ARG A 34 9.66 4.42 -6.22
N VAL A 35 10.84 3.80 -6.41
CA VAL A 35 12.13 4.50 -6.34
C VAL A 35 12.23 5.52 -7.47
N LEU A 36 11.88 5.16 -8.70
CA LEU A 36 11.89 6.08 -9.83
C LEU A 36 10.94 7.27 -9.63
N LEU A 37 9.74 7.02 -9.12
CA LEU A 37 8.77 8.07 -8.82
C LEU A 37 9.26 8.98 -7.70
N PHE A 38 9.86 8.41 -6.65
CA PHE A 38 10.47 9.18 -5.57
C PHE A 38 11.62 10.05 -6.09
N LEU A 39 12.52 9.49 -6.92
CA LEU A 39 13.62 10.23 -7.53
C LEU A 39 13.13 11.32 -8.48
N ALA A 40 12.05 11.08 -9.23
CA ALA A 40 11.45 12.09 -10.10
C ALA A 40 10.90 13.26 -9.28
N VAL A 41 10.14 12.99 -8.21
CA VAL A 41 9.63 14.05 -7.32
C VAL A 41 10.76 14.76 -6.60
N LEU A 42 11.76 14.02 -6.10
CA LEU A 42 12.95 14.59 -5.47
C LEU A 42 13.72 15.49 -6.45
N GLY A 43 13.92 15.05 -7.70
CA GLY A 43 14.58 15.82 -8.75
C GLY A 43 13.86 17.11 -9.06
N THR A 44 12.53 17.10 -9.15
CA THR A 44 11.73 18.32 -9.35
C THR A 44 11.80 19.26 -8.15
N CYS A 45 11.89 18.74 -6.92
CA CYS A 45 12.02 19.52 -5.71
C CYS A 45 13.46 20.02 -5.46
N MET A 46 14.48 19.32 -5.94
CA MET A 46 15.90 19.65 -5.69
C MET A 46 16.58 20.43 -6.83
N SER A 47 15.87 20.73 -7.93
CA SER A 47 16.44 21.49 -9.08
C SER A 47 16.94 22.89 -8.75
N GLY A 48 16.92 23.31 -7.52
CA GLY A 48 17.51 24.51 -6.97
C GLY A 48 16.91 24.83 -5.62
N THR A 49 17.76 25.18 -4.66
CA THR A 49 17.35 25.63 -3.34
C THR A 49 16.46 26.90 -3.42
N GLN A 50 16.65 27.73 -4.43
CA GLN A 50 15.82 28.89 -4.72
C GLN A 50 14.42 28.47 -5.21
N TRP A 51 14.32 27.45 -6.07
CA TRP A 51 13.04 26.94 -6.57
C TRP A 51 12.15 26.40 -5.45
N ILE A 52 12.72 25.69 -4.48
CA ILE A 52 11.96 25.20 -3.31
C ILE A 52 11.48 26.38 -2.46
N ALA A 53 12.32 27.37 -2.21
CA ALA A 53 11.95 28.54 -1.41
C ALA A 53 10.81 29.34 -2.04
N GLU A 54 10.83 29.50 -3.37
CA GLU A 54 9.80 30.21 -4.12
C GLU A 54 8.48 29.45 -4.24
N ASN A 55 8.53 28.11 -4.35
CA ASN A 55 7.37 27.29 -4.65
C ASN A 55 6.85 26.45 -3.47
N ALA A 56 7.55 26.43 -2.34
CA ALA A 56 7.12 25.73 -1.13
C ALA A 56 5.72 26.16 -0.67
N GLY A 57 5.41 27.44 -0.80
CA GLY A 57 4.09 27.98 -0.47
C GLY A 57 2.96 27.39 -1.31
N VAL A 58 3.18 27.20 -2.61
CA VAL A 58 2.17 26.62 -3.53
C VAL A 58 1.90 25.15 -3.20
N ILE A 59 2.96 24.40 -2.94
CA ILE A 59 2.87 22.96 -2.62
C ILE A 59 2.20 22.76 -1.25
N THR A 60 2.55 23.56 -0.25
CA THR A 60 1.93 23.50 1.08
C THR A 60 0.47 23.95 1.05
N THR A 61 0.14 25.00 0.29
CA THR A 61 -1.25 25.43 0.11
C THR A 61 -2.08 24.36 -0.58
N ALA A 62 -1.55 23.69 -1.59
CA ALA A 62 -2.23 22.55 -2.23
C ALA A 62 -2.47 21.41 -1.23
N ALA A 63 -1.53 21.12 -0.33
CA ALA A 63 -1.69 20.10 0.70
C ALA A 63 -2.78 20.45 1.72
N THR A 64 -2.91 21.73 2.10
CA THR A 64 -3.89 22.22 3.09
C THR A 64 -5.28 22.42 2.51
N SER A 65 -5.38 22.78 1.22
CA SER A 65 -6.66 23.02 0.52
C SER A 65 -7.31 21.75 -0.06
N GLY A 66 -6.80 20.56 0.29
CA GLY A 66 -7.31 19.29 -0.22
C GLY A 66 -6.85 18.92 -1.64
N GLY A 67 -5.94 19.70 -2.21
CA GLY A 67 -5.27 19.40 -3.48
C GLY A 67 -4.20 18.31 -3.34
N ASN A 68 -3.61 17.92 -4.46
CA ASN A 68 -2.54 16.92 -4.47
C ASN A 68 -1.17 17.61 -4.61
N PRO A 69 -0.32 17.61 -3.57
CA PRO A 69 0.99 18.27 -3.61
C PRO A 69 1.90 17.75 -4.72
N ALA A 70 1.80 16.45 -5.04
CA ALA A 70 2.58 15.86 -6.13
C ALA A 70 2.11 16.38 -7.51
N ALA A 71 0.81 16.57 -7.71
CA ALA A 71 0.28 17.14 -8.95
C ALA A 71 0.79 18.57 -9.17
N GLU A 72 0.85 19.38 -8.13
CA GLU A 72 1.41 20.73 -8.19
C GLU A 72 2.93 20.73 -8.47
N ALA A 73 3.67 19.79 -7.90
CA ALA A 73 5.09 19.63 -8.23
C ALA A 73 5.29 19.32 -9.72
N PHE A 74 4.46 18.46 -10.32
CA PHE A 74 4.51 18.19 -11.76
C PHE A 74 4.06 19.39 -12.61
N ARG A 75 3.09 20.17 -12.11
CA ARG A 75 2.68 21.41 -12.77
C ARG A 75 3.80 22.45 -12.80
N LEU A 76 4.51 22.62 -11.70
CA LEU A 76 5.64 23.51 -11.61
C LEU A 76 6.81 23.08 -12.48
N ALA A 77 7.04 21.77 -12.62
CA ALA A 77 8.14 21.21 -13.42
C ALA A 77 7.87 21.21 -14.92
N ALA A 78 6.64 20.90 -15.35
CA ALA A 78 6.29 20.65 -16.76
C ALA A 78 5.01 21.37 -17.22
N GLY A 79 4.55 22.39 -16.47
CA GLY A 79 3.38 23.18 -16.77
C GLY A 79 2.08 22.38 -16.74
N ASP A 80 1.05 22.89 -17.42
CA ASP A 80 -0.26 22.25 -17.48
C ASP A 80 -0.25 20.86 -18.12
N PHE A 81 0.70 20.59 -18.99
CA PHE A 81 0.88 19.26 -19.59
C PHE A 81 1.28 18.25 -18.53
N GLY A 82 2.27 18.58 -17.69
CA GLY A 82 2.70 17.72 -16.59
C GLY A 82 1.57 17.46 -15.58
N TYR A 83 0.80 18.49 -15.24
CA TYR A 83 -0.37 18.37 -14.37
C TYR A 83 -1.41 17.38 -14.91
N ARG A 84 -1.81 17.52 -16.18
CA ARG A 84 -2.80 16.65 -16.83
C ARG A 84 -2.31 15.22 -16.97
N LEU A 85 -1.04 15.04 -17.38
CA LEU A 85 -0.43 13.72 -17.51
C LEU A 85 -0.38 12.99 -16.16
N PHE A 86 0.05 13.69 -15.10
CA PHE A 86 0.05 13.14 -13.76
C PHE A 86 -1.37 12.77 -13.29
N GLY A 87 -2.35 13.63 -13.55
CA GLY A 87 -3.76 13.37 -13.23
C GLY A 87 -4.29 12.12 -13.91
N LEU A 88 -3.98 11.93 -15.19
CA LEU A 88 -4.37 10.73 -15.95
C LEU A 88 -3.72 9.46 -15.37
N CYS A 89 -2.44 9.52 -15.06
CA CYS A 89 -1.72 8.41 -14.42
C CYS A 89 -2.31 8.08 -13.04
N LEU A 90 -2.60 9.11 -12.24
CA LEU A 90 -3.18 8.94 -10.91
C LEU A 90 -4.59 8.34 -10.99
N PHE A 91 -5.41 8.80 -11.94
CA PHE A 91 -6.74 8.24 -12.18
C PHE A 91 -6.67 6.75 -12.55
N SER A 92 -5.82 6.40 -13.51
CA SER A 92 -5.65 5.02 -13.95
C SER A 92 -5.15 4.10 -12.82
N ALA A 93 -4.18 4.58 -12.04
CA ALA A 93 -3.67 3.88 -10.87
C ALA A 93 -4.74 3.75 -9.79
N GLY A 94 -5.54 4.79 -9.56
CA GLY A 94 -6.64 4.80 -8.61
C GLY A 94 -7.70 3.75 -8.95
N VAL A 95 -8.18 3.72 -10.18
CA VAL A 95 -9.18 2.72 -10.63
C VAL A 95 -8.66 1.30 -10.42
N SER A 96 -7.42 1.02 -10.83
CA SER A 96 -6.80 -0.29 -10.65
C SER A 96 -6.66 -0.65 -9.17
N SER A 97 -6.26 0.30 -8.32
CA SER A 97 -6.12 0.10 -6.87
C SER A 97 -7.45 -0.18 -6.18
N VAL A 98 -8.50 0.57 -6.50
CA VAL A 98 -9.84 0.39 -5.89
C VAL A 98 -10.36 -1.01 -6.17
N VAL A 99 -10.31 -1.45 -7.43
CA VAL A 99 -10.74 -2.80 -7.81
C VAL A 99 -9.91 -3.87 -7.10
N GLY A 100 -8.59 -3.72 -7.09
CA GLY A 100 -7.68 -4.67 -6.44
C GLY A 100 -7.88 -4.75 -4.94
N ALA A 101 -8.05 -3.61 -4.26
CA ALA A 101 -8.27 -3.55 -2.82
C ALA A 101 -9.62 -4.13 -2.41
N ALA A 102 -10.71 -3.76 -3.11
CA ALA A 102 -12.04 -4.27 -2.82
C ALA A 102 -12.11 -5.79 -2.99
N TYR A 103 -11.55 -6.31 -4.10
CA TYR A 103 -11.52 -7.75 -4.35
C TYR A 103 -10.69 -8.50 -3.29
N THR A 104 -9.54 -7.94 -2.90
CA THR A 104 -8.68 -8.56 -1.88
C THR A 104 -9.38 -8.57 -0.52
N SER A 105 -10.02 -7.47 -0.12
CA SER A 105 -10.73 -7.37 1.16
C SER A 105 -11.88 -8.36 1.25
N VAL A 106 -12.70 -8.46 0.20
CA VAL A 106 -13.81 -9.42 0.15
C VAL A 106 -13.30 -10.87 0.12
N SER A 107 -12.17 -11.12 -0.55
CA SER A 107 -11.54 -12.45 -0.56
C SER A 107 -11.12 -12.91 0.84
N PHE A 108 -10.64 -11.99 1.68
CA PHE A 108 -10.39 -12.29 3.10
C PHE A 108 -11.70 -12.55 3.88
N LEU A 109 -12.72 -11.76 3.65
CA LEU A 109 -14.01 -11.91 4.32
C LEU A 109 -14.70 -13.24 3.99
N LYS A 110 -14.52 -13.78 2.79
CA LYS A 110 -15.02 -15.11 2.40
C LYS A 110 -14.53 -16.23 3.31
N THR A 111 -13.33 -16.12 3.86
CA THR A 111 -12.78 -17.13 4.76
C THR A 111 -13.46 -17.15 6.11
N LEU A 112 -14.18 -16.09 6.49
CA LEU A 112 -14.87 -15.97 7.76
C LEU A 112 -16.28 -16.57 7.72
N HIS A 113 -17.01 -16.42 6.61
CA HIS A 113 -18.39 -16.90 6.52
C HIS A 113 -18.81 -17.30 5.11
N PRO A 114 -19.45 -18.47 4.90
CA PRO A 114 -19.86 -18.96 3.57
C PRO A 114 -20.91 -18.08 2.89
N PHE A 115 -21.69 -17.32 3.66
CA PHE A 115 -22.66 -16.36 3.13
C PHE A 115 -21.98 -15.27 2.26
N ILE A 116 -20.81 -14.82 2.65
CA ILE A 116 -20.03 -13.81 1.90
C ILE A 116 -19.54 -14.36 0.57
N ALA A 117 -19.19 -15.64 0.54
CA ALA A 117 -18.80 -16.31 -0.70
C ALA A 117 -19.97 -16.40 -1.71
N LYS A 118 -21.19 -16.60 -1.22
CA LYS A 118 -22.40 -16.65 -2.07
C LYS A 118 -22.74 -15.28 -2.69
N TYR A 119 -22.50 -14.19 -1.98
CA TYR A 119 -22.86 -12.82 -2.39
C TYR A 119 -21.64 -11.93 -2.66
N GLU A 120 -20.53 -12.52 -3.10
CA GLU A 120 -19.24 -11.85 -3.31
C GLU A 120 -19.35 -10.52 -4.08
N ARG A 121 -20.05 -10.53 -5.19
CA ARG A 121 -20.22 -9.34 -6.04
C ARG A 121 -20.90 -8.19 -5.31
N GLN A 122 -21.90 -8.49 -4.47
CA GLN A 122 -22.61 -7.48 -3.70
C GLN A 122 -21.74 -6.91 -2.58
N PHE A 123 -20.92 -7.75 -1.95
CA PHE A 123 -19.95 -7.30 -0.95
C PHE A 123 -18.87 -6.42 -1.55
N VAL A 124 -18.39 -6.72 -2.76
CA VAL A 124 -17.42 -5.86 -3.47
C VAL A 124 -18.03 -4.49 -3.77
N VAL A 125 -19.23 -4.46 -4.32
CA VAL A 125 -19.94 -3.19 -4.61
C VAL A 125 -20.22 -2.41 -3.33
N GLY A 126 -20.70 -3.08 -2.28
CA GLY A 126 -20.95 -2.48 -0.97
C GLY A 126 -19.68 -1.91 -0.34
N PHE A 127 -18.56 -2.60 -0.44
CA PHE A 127 -17.26 -2.11 0.05
C PHE A 127 -16.81 -0.86 -0.68
N ILE A 128 -16.94 -0.84 -2.02
CA ILE A 128 -16.59 0.34 -2.81
C ILE A 128 -17.52 1.52 -2.47
N ALA A 129 -18.82 1.28 -2.39
CA ALA A 129 -19.80 2.31 -2.03
C ALA A 129 -19.52 2.89 -0.63
N PHE A 130 -19.24 2.04 0.36
CA PHE A 130 -18.87 2.46 1.71
C PHE A 130 -17.59 3.30 1.72
N SER A 131 -16.54 2.86 1.01
CA SER A 131 -15.28 3.62 0.91
C SER A 131 -15.47 4.98 0.25
N THR A 132 -16.30 5.04 -0.79
CA THR A 132 -16.64 6.29 -1.49
C THR A 132 -17.43 7.23 -0.56
N LEU A 133 -18.39 6.70 0.19
CA LEU A 133 -19.16 7.48 1.15
C LEU A 133 -18.26 8.08 2.25
N MET A 134 -17.35 7.27 2.79
CA MET A 134 -16.35 7.76 3.76
C MET A 134 -15.48 8.89 3.19
N MET A 135 -15.08 8.76 1.92
CA MET A 135 -14.31 9.81 1.25
C MET A 135 -15.11 11.11 1.12
N VAL A 136 -16.40 11.01 0.75
CA VAL A 136 -17.28 12.18 0.62
C VAL A 136 -17.50 12.89 1.95
N ILE A 137 -17.67 12.12 3.04
CA ILE A 137 -17.88 12.67 4.40
C ILE A 137 -16.62 13.39 4.90
N VAL A 138 -15.46 12.79 4.74
CA VAL A 138 -14.20 13.36 5.24
C VAL A 138 -13.70 14.52 4.36
N GLY A 139 -13.96 14.47 3.05
CA GLY A 139 -13.62 15.52 2.09
C GLY A 139 -12.12 15.73 1.84
N ASN A 140 -11.23 15.09 2.61
CA ASN A 140 -9.77 15.24 2.50
C ASN A 140 -9.09 13.89 2.28
N ALA A 141 -8.69 13.62 1.02
CA ALA A 141 -8.03 12.38 0.64
C ALA A 141 -6.67 12.20 1.31
N ALA A 142 -5.91 13.28 1.51
CA ALA A 142 -4.59 13.24 2.14
C ALA A 142 -4.70 12.82 3.61
N ALA A 143 -5.67 13.36 4.34
CA ALA A 143 -5.93 12.98 5.73
C ALA A 143 -6.29 11.50 5.86
N LEU A 144 -7.21 11.01 5.01
CA LEU A 144 -7.57 9.58 4.99
C LEU A 144 -6.38 8.69 4.67
N LEU A 145 -5.51 9.10 3.75
CA LEU A 145 -4.32 8.34 3.38
C LEU A 145 -3.33 8.26 4.54
N ILE A 146 -3.12 9.36 5.29
CA ILE A 146 -2.25 9.40 6.47
C ILE A 146 -2.80 8.48 7.56
N ILE A 147 -4.10 8.56 7.85
CA ILE A 147 -4.76 7.72 8.86
C ILE A 147 -4.65 6.23 8.47
N ALA A 148 -5.02 5.89 7.22
CA ALA A 148 -4.94 4.52 6.74
C ALA A 148 -3.49 3.99 6.73
N GLY A 149 -2.52 4.82 6.34
CA GLY A 149 -1.11 4.49 6.35
C GLY A 149 -0.58 4.22 7.76
N ALA A 150 -0.97 5.01 8.73
CA ALA A 150 -0.57 4.84 10.12
C ALA A 150 -1.18 3.58 10.75
N PHE A 151 -2.47 3.30 10.52
CA PHE A 151 -3.08 2.03 10.93
C PHE A 151 -2.39 0.82 10.30
N ASN A 152 -2.09 0.90 9.00
CA ASN A 152 -1.36 -0.16 8.30
C ASN A 152 0.05 -0.34 8.89
N GLY A 153 0.73 0.76 9.23
CA GLY A 153 2.04 0.73 9.89
C GLY A 153 2.03 0.06 11.26
N LEU A 154 0.92 0.16 12.01
CA LEU A 154 0.76 -0.51 13.30
C LEU A 154 0.39 -2.00 13.16
N ILE A 155 -0.44 -2.34 12.18
CA ILE A 155 -0.90 -3.73 11.96
C ILE A 155 0.19 -4.58 11.29
N LEU A 156 1.00 -3.98 10.44
CA LEU A 156 2.01 -4.68 9.65
C LEU A 156 3.02 -5.49 10.49
N PRO A 157 3.64 -4.94 11.56
CA PRO A 157 4.58 -5.70 12.38
C PRO A 157 3.92 -6.88 13.09
N VAL A 158 2.68 -6.72 13.53
CA VAL A 158 1.92 -7.81 14.17
C VAL A 158 1.67 -8.94 13.17
N THR A 159 1.20 -8.60 11.97
CA THR A 159 0.91 -9.58 10.92
C THR A 159 2.18 -10.30 10.48
N LEU A 160 3.27 -9.56 10.26
CA LEU A 160 4.58 -10.15 9.91
C LEU A 160 5.13 -11.04 11.03
N GLY A 161 4.99 -10.63 12.29
CA GLY A 161 5.41 -11.41 13.45
C GLY A 161 4.65 -12.74 13.54
N VAL A 162 3.33 -12.70 13.37
CA VAL A 162 2.48 -13.91 13.35
C VAL A 162 2.86 -14.82 12.18
N MET A 163 3.09 -14.28 10.98
CA MET A 163 3.51 -15.06 9.82
C MET A 163 4.89 -15.70 10.04
N LEU A 164 5.82 -14.98 10.64
CA LEU A 164 7.15 -15.49 10.97
C LEU A 164 7.07 -16.64 11.99
N PHE A 165 6.23 -16.48 13.03
CA PHE A 165 5.98 -17.52 14.02
C PHE A 165 5.29 -18.75 13.41
N ALA A 166 4.30 -18.53 12.55
CA ALA A 166 3.60 -19.61 11.84
C ALA A 166 4.55 -20.40 10.92
N GLY A 167 5.49 -19.71 10.27
CA GLY A 167 6.50 -20.33 9.39
C GLY A 167 7.45 -21.30 10.11
N HIS A 168 7.60 -21.19 11.44
CA HIS A 168 8.41 -22.11 12.26
C HIS A 168 7.62 -23.31 12.82
N LYS A 169 6.27 -23.24 12.76
CA LYS A 169 5.45 -24.36 13.26
C LYS A 169 5.26 -25.42 12.17
N THR A 170 5.90 -26.58 12.35
CA THR A 170 5.77 -27.75 11.47
C THR A 170 4.32 -28.24 11.31
N ARG A 171 3.46 -27.98 12.31
CA ARG A 171 2.03 -28.31 12.27
C ARG A 171 1.27 -27.47 11.21
N ILE A 172 1.76 -26.29 10.86
CA ILE A 172 1.11 -25.37 9.92
C ILE A 172 1.74 -25.50 8.53
N VAL A 173 3.06 -25.61 8.47
CA VAL A 173 3.84 -25.57 7.22
C VAL A 173 4.11 -26.99 6.66
N GLY A 174 3.90 -28.03 7.45
CA GLY A 174 4.21 -29.40 7.11
C GLY A 174 5.67 -29.77 7.44
N THR A 175 5.94 -31.07 7.43
CA THR A 175 7.26 -31.62 7.79
C THR A 175 8.30 -31.51 6.68
N GLU A 176 7.87 -31.32 5.44
CA GLU A 176 8.75 -31.25 4.26
C GLU A 176 9.41 -29.88 4.08
N TYR A 177 8.83 -28.80 4.62
CA TYR A 177 9.35 -27.43 4.48
C TYR A 177 10.21 -27.06 5.68
N LYS A 178 11.49 -26.82 5.46
CA LYS A 178 12.40 -26.22 6.46
C LYS A 178 12.54 -24.74 6.17
N HIS A 179 12.08 -23.92 7.10
CA HIS A 179 12.20 -22.46 6.97
C HIS A 179 13.68 -22.06 7.13
N PRO A 180 14.30 -21.42 6.11
CA PRO A 180 15.73 -21.08 6.18
C PRO A 180 15.98 -19.99 7.22
N MET A 181 16.96 -20.19 8.07
CA MET A 181 17.31 -19.34 9.23
C MET A 181 17.57 -17.88 8.82
N TRP A 182 18.20 -17.65 7.67
CA TRP A 182 18.48 -16.31 7.20
C TRP A 182 17.19 -15.51 6.88
N LEU A 183 16.13 -16.17 6.42
CA LEU A 183 14.84 -15.56 6.17
C LEU A 183 14.17 -15.14 7.48
N THR A 184 14.37 -15.91 8.54
CA THR A 184 13.91 -15.59 9.89
C THR A 184 14.58 -14.34 10.41
N ILE A 185 15.90 -14.24 10.27
CA ILE A 185 16.68 -13.07 10.72
C ILE A 185 16.25 -11.83 9.96
N LEU A 186 16.15 -11.92 8.62
CA LEU A 186 15.67 -10.82 7.80
C LEU A 186 14.23 -10.42 8.17
N GLY A 187 13.36 -11.40 8.36
CA GLY A 187 11.97 -11.17 8.79
C GLY A 187 11.91 -10.46 10.15
N ALA A 188 12.72 -10.87 11.12
CA ALA A 188 12.79 -10.23 12.43
C ALA A 188 13.28 -8.78 12.33
N ILE A 189 14.30 -8.51 11.52
CA ILE A 189 14.78 -7.15 11.26
C ILE A 189 13.67 -6.28 10.67
N VAL A 190 12.94 -6.80 9.66
CA VAL A 190 11.82 -6.07 9.03
C VAL A 190 10.70 -5.80 10.03
N VAL A 191 10.39 -6.75 10.93
CA VAL A 191 9.38 -6.57 11.99
C VAL A 191 9.79 -5.42 12.92
N VAL A 192 11.08 -5.37 13.34
CA VAL A 192 11.58 -4.29 14.21
C VAL A 192 11.51 -2.93 13.51
N ILE A 193 11.94 -2.84 12.25
CA ILE A 193 11.87 -1.61 11.48
C ILE A 193 10.42 -1.17 11.27
N ALA A 194 9.52 -2.10 10.96
CA ALA A 194 8.11 -1.81 10.78
C ALA A 194 7.45 -1.35 12.08
N LEU A 195 7.82 -1.95 13.23
CA LEU A 195 7.34 -1.53 14.54
C LEU A 195 7.79 -0.10 14.87
N TYR A 196 9.06 0.19 14.64
CA TYR A 196 9.61 1.54 14.83
C TYR A 196 8.89 2.57 13.96
N SER A 197 8.72 2.27 12.68
CA SER A 197 8.00 3.15 11.74
C SER A 197 6.54 3.34 12.12
N GLY A 198 5.86 2.28 12.60
CA GLY A 198 4.48 2.34 13.08
C GLY A 198 4.32 3.25 14.30
N ILE A 199 5.22 3.16 15.27
CA ILE A 199 5.22 4.02 16.45
C ILE A 199 5.43 5.50 16.05
N GLN A 200 6.33 5.76 15.11
CA GLN A 200 6.58 7.13 14.61
C GLN A 200 5.40 7.72 13.83
N ALA A 201 4.50 6.90 13.32
CA ALA A 201 3.30 7.37 12.64
C ALA A 201 2.19 7.86 13.61
N VAL A 202 2.19 7.43 14.87
CA VAL A 202 1.19 7.78 15.88
C VAL A 202 1.10 9.29 16.15
N PRO A 203 2.20 10.04 16.34
CA PRO A 203 2.14 11.48 16.52
C PRO A 203 1.53 12.23 15.33
N GLY A 204 1.67 11.69 14.10
CA GLY A 204 1.04 12.24 12.90
C GLY A 204 -0.49 12.17 12.96
N ILE A 205 -1.03 11.08 13.49
CA ILE A 205 -2.47 10.93 13.70
C ILE A 205 -2.96 11.92 14.74
N LEU A 206 -2.27 12.01 15.89
CA LEU A 206 -2.66 12.91 16.98
C LEU A 206 -2.72 14.38 16.54
N LYS A 207 -1.78 14.82 15.69
CA LYS A 207 -1.77 16.17 15.13
C LYS A 207 -2.93 16.45 14.15
N LEU A 208 -3.54 15.40 13.59
CA LEU A 208 -4.67 15.55 12.67
C LEU A 208 -5.99 15.77 13.42
N PHE A 209 -6.06 15.36 14.69
CA PHE A 209 -7.25 15.47 15.55
C PHE A 209 -7.11 16.58 16.60
N ALA A 210 -5.93 17.21 16.73
CA ALA A 210 -5.68 18.37 17.57
C ALA A 210 -5.81 19.68 16.80
#